data_9bbe7ca3d36235c4129b153a98375234
#
_entry.id   9bbe7ca3d36235c4129b153a98375234
#
_cell.length_a   1.000
_cell.length_b   1.000
_cell.length_c   1.000
_cell.angle_alpha   90.00
_cell.angle_beta   90.00
_cell.angle_gamma   90.00
#
_symmetry.space_group_name_H-M   'P 1'
#
loop_
_entity.id
_entity.type
_entity.pdbx_description
1 polymer ?
#
loop_
_entity_poly.entity_id
_entity_poly.type
_entity_poly.pdbx_seq_one_letter_code
_entity_poly.pdbx_strand_id
1 'polypeptide(L)'
;MLRWLPERLRLPDFLGLGTQKGGTSTLQALLKTHPGVFLPPCKEVHYFSLHPERQRAWYASHYTSAGRKQKCGDITPYYLFHPEAPQRIRSLLPRIRMVVLLRDPVERCLSQVFHARRLGFEPLEPEAAIDAEIERLADGSAYSLQKHSYQARSRYLEQLDRYERLFPARQLLVLRSEDLFEQPDQIWLQLLQFLKLPIQPLPQPLPHQNRGKGEAKGVPTELRARLRRELAATAAGVRKRYGFGWDWA
;
A
#
# COMPACT_ATOMS: atom_id res chain seq x y z
N MET A 1 -20.90 29.39 -32.13
CA MET A 1 -20.03 28.20 -32.07
C MET A 1 -19.53 28.03 -30.62
N LEU A 2 -20.18 27.19 -29.83
CA LEU A 2 -19.67 26.80 -28.50
C LEU A 2 -18.43 25.97 -28.71
N ARG A 3 -17.24 26.50 -28.34
CA ARG A 3 -16.02 25.71 -28.25
C ARG A 3 -16.24 24.64 -27.17
N TRP A 4 -16.36 23.40 -27.56
CA TRP A 4 -16.25 22.23 -26.69
C TRP A 4 -14.85 22.24 -26.09
N LEU A 5 -14.73 22.73 -24.86
CA LEU A 5 -13.52 22.49 -24.06
C LEU A 5 -13.54 21.00 -23.71
N PRO A 6 -12.47 20.25 -23.99
CA PRO A 6 -12.43 18.84 -23.62
C PRO A 6 -12.65 18.75 -22.11
N GLU A 7 -13.64 17.96 -21.71
CA GLU A 7 -13.92 17.68 -20.32
C GLU A 7 -12.63 17.25 -19.63
N ARG A 8 -12.20 18.03 -18.65
CA ARG A 8 -10.95 17.77 -17.94
C ARG A 8 -11.12 16.45 -17.19
N LEU A 9 -10.54 15.37 -17.71
CA LEU A 9 -10.55 14.06 -17.08
C LEU A 9 -10.08 14.17 -15.65
N ARG A 10 -10.91 13.78 -14.70
CA ARG A 10 -10.58 13.81 -13.29
C ARG A 10 -9.72 12.59 -12.95
N LEU A 11 -8.57 12.83 -12.38
CA LEU A 11 -7.60 11.82 -11.95
C LEU A 11 -7.38 11.95 -10.43
N PRO A 12 -6.78 10.96 -9.76
CA PRO A 12 -6.54 11.06 -8.33
C PRO A 12 -5.55 12.18 -7.98
N ASP A 13 -5.78 12.79 -6.82
CA ASP A 13 -4.93 13.79 -6.18
C ASP A 13 -3.90 13.14 -5.27
N PHE A 14 -4.13 11.89 -4.84
CA PHE A 14 -3.20 11.12 -4.02
C PHE A 14 -3.34 9.62 -4.27
N LEU A 15 -2.27 8.87 -3.93
CA LEU A 15 -2.23 7.41 -3.99
C LEU A 15 -1.85 6.82 -2.62
N GLY A 16 -2.49 5.70 -2.26
CA GLY A 16 -2.04 4.80 -1.22
C GLY A 16 -1.30 3.63 -1.86
N LEU A 17 0.03 3.65 -1.80
CA LEU A 17 0.86 2.69 -2.56
C LEU A 17 0.97 1.31 -1.93
N GLY A 18 0.77 1.19 -0.64
CA GLY A 18 0.99 -0.06 0.10
C GLY A 18 1.28 0.19 1.58
N THR A 19 1.73 -0.85 2.29
CA THR A 19 2.01 -2.20 1.78
C THR A 19 0.77 -3.09 1.84
N GLN A 20 0.74 -4.12 1.00
CA GLN A 20 -0.28 -5.17 1.16
C GLN A 20 -0.13 -5.80 2.55
N LYS A 21 -1.23 -5.97 3.30
CA LYS A 21 -1.26 -6.41 4.70
C LYS A 21 -0.69 -5.39 5.71
N GLY A 22 -0.45 -4.15 5.29
CA GLY A 22 0.01 -3.04 6.11
C GLY A 22 -1.10 -2.07 6.58
N GLY A 23 -2.37 -2.49 6.65
CA GLY A 23 -3.44 -1.63 7.17
C GLY A 23 -4.12 -0.69 6.16
N THR A 24 -3.86 -0.85 4.86
CA THR A 24 -4.44 0.02 3.82
C THR A 24 -5.97 -0.01 3.75
N SER A 25 -6.62 -1.08 4.23
CA SER A 25 -8.09 -1.12 4.34
C SER A 25 -8.60 -0.19 5.45
N THR A 26 -7.88 -0.11 6.56
CA THR A 26 -8.17 0.85 7.65
C THR A 26 -7.95 2.27 7.17
N LEU A 27 -6.83 2.53 6.48
CA LEU A 27 -6.55 3.83 5.85
C LEU A 27 -7.68 4.25 4.90
N GLN A 28 -8.14 3.34 4.04
CA GLN A 28 -9.25 3.60 3.13
C GLN A 28 -10.54 3.91 3.86
N ALA A 29 -10.87 3.13 4.91
CA ALA A 29 -12.07 3.36 5.72
C ALA A 29 -12.01 4.71 6.43
N LEU A 30 -10.87 5.08 7.01
CA LEU A 30 -10.66 6.39 7.62
C LEU A 30 -10.81 7.54 6.62
N LEU A 31 -10.15 7.45 5.48
CA LEU A 31 -10.23 8.50 4.47
C LEU A 31 -11.64 8.66 3.88
N LYS A 32 -12.42 7.58 3.80
CA LYS A 32 -13.83 7.62 3.36
C LYS A 32 -14.73 8.43 4.29
N THR A 33 -14.38 8.57 5.56
CA THR A 33 -15.19 9.38 6.50
C THR A 33 -14.98 10.88 6.31
N HIS A 34 -13.89 11.28 5.64
CA HIS A 34 -13.56 12.68 5.47
C HIS A 34 -14.37 13.30 4.32
N PRO A 35 -15.19 14.36 4.56
CA PRO A 35 -16.09 14.93 3.54
C PRO A 35 -15.35 15.50 2.32
N GLY A 36 -14.10 15.89 2.49
CA GLY A 36 -13.23 16.39 1.42
C GLY A 36 -12.52 15.30 0.61
N VAL A 37 -12.83 14.01 0.82
CA VAL A 37 -12.21 12.89 0.13
C VAL A 37 -13.23 12.10 -0.68
N PHE A 38 -12.82 11.68 -1.86
CA PHE A 38 -13.52 10.70 -2.67
C PHE A 38 -12.58 9.53 -2.97
N LEU A 39 -13.04 8.33 -2.65
CA LEU A 39 -12.38 7.08 -3.05
C LEU A 39 -13.37 6.27 -3.91
N PRO A 40 -12.91 5.64 -5.00
CA PRO A 40 -13.77 4.84 -5.86
C PRO A 40 -14.53 3.74 -5.06
N PRO A 41 -15.73 3.36 -5.49
CA PRO A 41 -16.45 2.23 -4.90
C PRO A 41 -15.64 0.92 -4.98
N CYS A 42 -14.98 0.67 -6.10
CA CYS A 42 -14.03 -0.43 -6.24
C CYS A 42 -12.79 -0.14 -5.39
N LYS A 43 -12.41 -1.10 -4.57
CA LYS A 43 -11.12 -1.06 -3.89
C LYS A 43 -10.04 -1.53 -4.87
N GLU A 44 -8.89 -0.83 -4.88
CA GLU A 44 -7.72 -1.23 -5.68
C GLU A 44 -7.98 -1.18 -7.20
N VAL A 45 -7.90 0.01 -7.78
CA VAL A 45 -8.15 0.23 -9.22
C VAL A 45 -7.12 -0.47 -10.11
N HIS A 46 -5.90 -0.65 -9.61
CA HIS A 46 -4.80 -1.35 -10.32
C HIS A 46 -4.39 -0.74 -11.67
N TYR A 47 -4.70 0.52 -11.95
CA TYR A 47 -4.40 1.16 -13.23
C TYR A 47 -2.90 1.12 -13.57
N PHE A 48 -2.02 1.38 -12.60
CA PHE A 48 -0.58 1.38 -12.83
C PHE A 48 0.09 0.00 -12.70
N SER A 49 -0.66 -1.06 -12.38
CA SER A 49 -0.13 -2.41 -12.20
C SER A 49 -0.76 -3.44 -13.13
N LEU A 50 -2.03 -3.77 -12.94
CA LEU A 50 -2.70 -4.86 -13.66
C LEU A 50 -3.44 -4.39 -14.92
N HIS A 51 -3.67 -3.08 -15.06
CA HIS A 51 -4.44 -2.51 -16.18
C HIS A 51 -3.71 -1.38 -16.91
N PRO A 52 -2.38 -1.53 -17.17
CA PRO A 52 -1.61 -0.46 -17.82
C PRO A 52 -2.00 -0.20 -19.28
N GLU A 53 -2.68 -1.17 -19.90
CA GLU A 53 -3.19 -1.08 -21.27
C GLU A 53 -4.48 -0.25 -21.40
N ARG A 54 -5.16 0.01 -20.26
CA ARG A 54 -6.40 0.77 -20.26
C ARG A 54 -6.13 2.25 -20.56
N GLN A 55 -7.06 2.85 -21.30
CA GLN A 55 -6.98 4.28 -21.60
C GLN A 55 -7.15 5.13 -20.35
N ARG A 56 -6.57 6.32 -20.37
CA ARG A 56 -6.69 7.31 -19.28
C ARG A 56 -8.15 7.66 -18.94
N ALA A 57 -9.05 7.63 -19.94
CA ALA A 57 -10.47 7.86 -19.74
C ALA A 57 -11.11 6.76 -18.85
N TRP A 58 -10.68 5.51 -19.00
CA TRP A 58 -11.13 4.43 -18.11
C TRP A 58 -10.70 4.69 -16.66
N TYR A 59 -9.47 5.12 -16.44
CA TYR A 59 -9.03 5.46 -15.08
C TYR A 59 -9.83 6.63 -14.49
N ALA A 60 -10.07 7.67 -15.30
CA ALA A 60 -10.86 8.83 -14.91
C ALA A 60 -12.33 8.49 -14.62
N SER A 61 -12.90 7.47 -15.27
CA SER A 61 -14.29 7.07 -15.04
C SER A 61 -14.57 6.64 -13.60
N HIS A 62 -13.55 6.18 -12.87
CA HIS A 62 -13.69 5.83 -11.45
C HIS A 62 -13.94 7.05 -10.54
N TYR A 63 -13.75 8.28 -11.04
CA TYR A 63 -13.84 9.52 -10.25
C TYR A 63 -14.97 10.45 -10.71
N THR A 64 -15.84 10.01 -11.63
CA THR A 64 -16.92 10.84 -12.20
C THR A 64 -17.94 11.30 -11.16
N SER A 65 -18.18 10.49 -10.11
CA SER A 65 -19.11 10.82 -9.02
C SER A 65 -18.48 11.70 -7.93
N ALA A 66 -17.20 12.06 -8.05
CA ALA A 66 -16.54 12.90 -7.05
C ALA A 66 -17.05 14.34 -7.08
N GLY A 67 -17.41 14.86 -5.91
CA GLY A 67 -17.78 16.28 -5.75
C GLY A 67 -16.65 17.24 -6.13
N ARG A 68 -16.96 18.40 -6.66
CA ARG A 68 -15.97 19.37 -7.19
C ARG A 68 -14.87 19.74 -6.19
N LYS A 69 -15.19 19.76 -4.89
CA LYS A 69 -14.26 20.15 -3.79
C LYS A 69 -13.57 18.93 -3.16
N GLN A 70 -13.93 17.72 -3.52
CA GLN A 70 -13.30 16.52 -2.95
C GLN A 70 -11.97 16.23 -3.63
N LYS A 71 -11.00 15.75 -2.88
CA LYS A 71 -9.77 15.15 -3.41
C LYS A 71 -10.01 13.67 -3.68
N CYS A 72 -9.64 13.25 -4.89
CA CYS A 72 -9.76 11.87 -5.30
C CYS A 72 -8.52 11.08 -4.87
N GLY A 73 -8.72 9.86 -4.36
CA GLY A 73 -7.64 8.95 -4.02
C GLY A 73 -7.77 7.60 -4.70
N ASP A 74 -6.64 6.93 -4.93
CA ASP A 74 -6.57 5.53 -5.33
C ASP A 74 -5.68 4.79 -4.32
N ILE A 75 -6.24 3.80 -3.62
CA ILE A 75 -5.50 3.01 -2.64
C ILE A 75 -5.34 1.59 -3.19
N THR A 76 -4.20 1.36 -3.81
CA THR A 76 -3.84 0.09 -4.44
C THR A 76 -2.48 -0.39 -3.91
N PRO A 77 -2.46 -1.27 -2.89
CA PRO A 77 -1.23 -1.69 -2.21
C PRO A 77 -0.18 -2.37 -3.09
N TYR A 78 -0.60 -2.88 -4.23
CA TYR A 78 0.30 -3.52 -5.18
C TYR A 78 1.21 -2.53 -5.91
N TYR A 79 0.86 -1.24 -5.95
CA TYR A 79 1.70 -0.24 -6.62
C TYR A 79 3.09 -0.14 -6.00
N LEU A 80 3.22 -0.24 -4.66
CA LEU A 80 4.52 -0.17 -4.02
C LEU A 80 5.49 -1.25 -4.54
N PHE A 81 4.98 -2.47 -4.69
CA PHE A 81 5.78 -3.62 -5.09
C PHE A 81 5.99 -3.74 -6.60
N HIS A 82 4.99 -3.39 -7.41
CA HIS A 82 5.04 -3.57 -8.86
C HIS A 82 6.20 -2.78 -9.48
N PRO A 83 7.11 -3.43 -10.24
CA PRO A 83 8.37 -2.80 -10.68
C PRO A 83 8.16 -1.58 -11.57
N GLU A 84 7.16 -1.58 -12.43
CA GLU A 84 6.91 -0.50 -13.41
C GLU A 84 5.94 0.57 -12.92
N ALA A 85 5.22 0.33 -11.81
CA ALA A 85 4.25 1.29 -11.29
C ALA A 85 4.86 2.67 -11.00
N PRO A 86 6.06 2.81 -10.41
CA PRO A 86 6.66 4.11 -10.14
C PRO A 86 6.82 4.96 -11.40
N GLN A 87 7.33 4.36 -12.48
CA GLN A 87 7.55 5.06 -13.75
C GLN A 87 6.22 5.45 -14.42
N ARG A 88 5.24 4.55 -14.42
CA ARG A 88 3.90 4.83 -14.96
C ARG A 88 3.19 5.94 -14.19
N ILE A 89 3.29 5.93 -12.85
CA ILE A 89 2.78 6.99 -11.99
C ILE A 89 3.49 8.31 -12.30
N ARG A 90 4.82 8.30 -12.41
CA ARG A 90 5.60 9.51 -12.71
C ARG A 90 5.18 10.14 -14.04
N SER A 91 4.95 9.32 -15.05
CA SER A 91 4.56 9.78 -16.39
C SER A 91 3.17 10.44 -16.40
N LEU A 92 2.20 9.87 -15.68
CA LEU A 92 0.82 10.39 -15.71
C LEU A 92 0.56 11.44 -14.62
N LEU A 93 1.12 11.24 -13.43
CA LEU A 93 0.83 11.99 -12.21
C LEU A 93 2.11 12.55 -11.55
N PRO A 94 2.91 13.38 -12.23
CA PRO A 94 4.24 13.80 -11.76
C PRO A 94 4.24 14.59 -10.44
N ARG A 95 3.08 15.12 -10.01
CA ARG A 95 2.93 15.93 -8.79
C ARG A 95 2.09 15.23 -7.70
N ILE A 96 1.82 13.94 -7.88
CA ILE A 96 0.97 13.16 -6.97
C ILE A 96 1.56 13.07 -5.57
N ARG A 97 0.71 13.07 -4.54
CA ARG A 97 1.08 12.69 -3.18
C ARG A 97 0.84 11.22 -2.95
N MET A 98 1.79 10.57 -2.29
CA MET A 98 1.77 9.13 -2.10
C MET A 98 1.93 8.79 -0.62
N VAL A 99 1.08 7.90 -0.12
CA VAL A 99 1.11 7.42 1.26
C VAL A 99 1.49 5.95 1.24
N VAL A 100 2.42 5.59 2.11
CA VAL A 100 2.88 4.22 2.35
C VAL A 100 2.74 3.89 3.82
N LEU A 101 2.10 2.77 4.12
CA LEU A 101 2.06 2.18 5.45
C LEU A 101 3.00 0.98 5.48
N LEU A 102 4.06 1.03 6.25
CA LEU A 102 4.97 -0.09 6.49
C LEU A 102 4.58 -0.78 7.79
N ARG A 103 4.37 -2.07 7.72
CA ARG A 103 4.13 -2.95 8.85
C ARG A 103 5.41 -3.70 9.20
N ASP A 104 5.51 -4.24 10.42
CA ASP A 104 6.55 -5.23 10.75
C ASP A 104 6.71 -6.20 9.56
N PRO A 105 7.89 -6.27 8.94
CA PRO A 105 8.09 -7.01 7.69
C PRO A 105 7.87 -8.52 7.86
N VAL A 106 8.11 -9.08 9.04
CA VAL A 106 7.84 -10.49 9.37
C VAL A 106 6.33 -10.72 9.48
N GLU A 107 5.64 -9.88 10.25
CA GLU A 107 4.19 -9.99 10.43
C GLU A 107 3.44 -9.70 9.13
N ARG A 108 3.95 -8.82 8.28
CA ARG A 108 3.39 -8.57 6.97
C ARG A 108 3.52 -9.82 6.07
N CYS A 109 4.72 -10.44 6.03
CA CYS A 109 5.00 -11.65 5.27
C CYS A 109 4.05 -12.79 5.68
N LEU A 110 4.02 -13.14 6.95
CA LEU A 110 3.15 -14.17 7.50
C LEU A 110 1.67 -13.89 7.23
N SER A 111 1.23 -12.63 7.43
CA SER A 111 -0.15 -12.23 7.15
C SER A 111 -0.52 -12.41 5.68
N GLN A 112 0.42 -12.27 4.74
CA GLN A 112 0.16 -12.49 3.32
C GLN A 112 0.06 -13.98 2.99
N VAL A 113 0.93 -14.82 3.53
CA VAL A 113 0.85 -16.28 3.35
C VAL A 113 -0.51 -16.82 3.80
N PHE A 114 -0.93 -16.49 5.04
CA PHE A 114 -2.24 -16.92 5.53
C PHE A 114 -3.40 -16.34 4.74
N HIS A 115 -3.26 -15.13 4.23
CA HIS A 115 -4.27 -14.55 3.34
C HIS A 115 -4.36 -15.30 2.02
N ALA A 116 -3.23 -15.65 1.40
CA ALA A 116 -3.19 -16.42 0.16
C ALA A 116 -3.78 -17.84 0.35
N ARG A 117 -3.49 -18.49 1.47
CA ARG A 117 -4.07 -19.79 1.84
C ARG A 117 -5.60 -19.70 1.97
N ARG A 118 -6.12 -18.70 2.68
CA ARG A 118 -7.58 -18.51 2.82
C ARG A 118 -8.29 -18.26 1.48
N LEU A 119 -7.59 -17.67 0.52
CA LEU A 119 -8.15 -17.41 -0.81
C LEU A 119 -7.92 -18.57 -1.80
N GLY A 120 -7.27 -19.66 -1.34
CA GLY A 120 -6.98 -20.83 -2.19
C GLY A 120 -5.84 -20.63 -3.19
N PHE A 121 -5.08 -19.54 -3.09
CA PHE A 121 -3.92 -19.30 -3.96
C PHE A 121 -2.65 -20.00 -3.49
N GLU A 122 -2.58 -20.37 -2.21
CA GLU A 122 -1.42 -21.02 -1.59
C GLU A 122 -1.82 -22.32 -0.92
N PRO A 123 -1.46 -23.46 -1.51
CA PRO A 123 -1.74 -24.78 -0.93
C PRO A 123 -0.72 -25.22 0.12
N LEU A 124 0.49 -24.62 0.10
CA LEU A 124 1.57 -25.03 1.00
C LEU A 124 1.41 -24.48 2.41
N GLU A 125 2.02 -25.16 3.38
CA GLU A 125 2.17 -24.64 4.73
C GLU A 125 3.09 -23.40 4.75
N PRO A 126 2.99 -22.52 5.76
CA PRO A 126 3.65 -21.21 5.72
C PRO A 126 5.15 -21.24 5.45
N GLU A 127 5.87 -22.17 6.07
CA GLU A 127 7.31 -22.31 5.87
C GLU A 127 7.64 -22.75 4.43
N ALA A 128 6.99 -23.82 3.96
CA ALA A 128 7.18 -24.31 2.61
C ALA A 128 6.77 -23.28 1.54
N ALA A 129 5.72 -22.49 1.80
CA ALA A 129 5.29 -21.42 0.91
C ALA A 129 6.35 -20.32 0.77
N ILE A 130 7.01 -19.97 1.89
CA ILE A 130 8.09 -18.99 1.93
C ILE A 130 9.34 -19.52 1.23
N ASP A 131 9.68 -20.78 1.45
CA ASP A 131 10.84 -21.43 0.81
C ASP A 131 10.68 -21.55 -0.71
N ALA A 132 9.47 -21.84 -1.17
CA ALA A 132 9.16 -21.92 -2.60
C ALA A 132 9.13 -20.55 -3.31
N GLU A 133 9.16 -19.43 -2.58
CA GLU A 133 9.02 -18.09 -3.18
C GLU A 133 10.10 -17.81 -4.23
N ILE A 134 11.37 -18.13 -3.92
CA ILE A 134 12.51 -17.82 -4.80
C ILE A 134 12.34 -18.51 -6.16
N GLU A 135 12.04 -19.81 -6.13
CA GLU A 135 11.83 -20.60 -7.35
C GLU A 135 10.61 -20.10 -8.14
N ARG A 136 9.51 -19.83 -7.45
CA ARG A 136 8.27 -19.31 -8.08
C ARG A 136 8.45 -17.94 -8.72
N LEU A 137 9.27 -17.08 -8.14
CA LEU A 137 9.54 -15.75 -8.70
C LEU A 137 10.56 -15.78 -9.83
N ALA A 138 11.39 -16.84 -9.91
CA ALA A 138 12.38 -17.01 -10.97
C ALA A 138 11.75 -17.23 -12.36
N ASP A 139 10.51 -17.71 -12.43
CA ASP A 139 9.77 -17.87 -13.69
C ASP A 139 9.36 -16.52 -14.33
N GLY A 140 9.44 -15.42 -13.55
CA GLY A 140 9.10 -14.07 -13.99
C GLY A 140 7.61 -13.86 -14.31
N SER A 141 6.74 -14.84 -13.99
CA SER A 141 5.32 -14.74 -14.31
C SER A 141 4.64 -13.64 -13.50
N ALA A 142 3.71 -12.91 -14.16
CA ALA A 142 2.89 -11.90 -13.51
C ALA A 142 2.04 -12.52 -12.37
N TYR A 143 1.64 -13.78 -12.51
CA TYR A 143 0.89 -14.50 -11.50
C TYR A 143 1.73 -14.73 -10.24
N SER A 144 2.93 -15.32 -10.37
CA SER A 144 3.83 -15.57 -9.23
C SER A 144 4.20 -14.25 -8.54
N LEU A 145 4.54 -13.23 -9.32
CA LEU A 145 4.83 -11.90 -8.80
C LEU A 145 3.64 -11.30 -8.01
N GLN A 146 2.41 -11.53 -8.47
CA GLN A 146 1.22 -11.02 -7.80
C GLN A 146 0.80 -11.86 -6.58
N LYS A 147 0.94 -13.17 -6.61
CA LYS A 147 0.36 -14.08 -5.61
C LYS A 147 1.37 -14.62 -4.62
N HIS A 148 2.59 -14.93 -5.05
CA HIS A 148 3.56 -15.69 -4.27
C HIS A 148 4.76 -14.88 -3.76
N SER A 149 4.76 -13.56 -3.89
CA SER A 149 5.83 -12.69 -3.40
C SER A 149 5.61 -12.32 -1.92
N TYR A 150 6.03 -13.21 -1.03
CA TYR A 150 5.84 -13.07 0.42
C TYR A 150 6.94 -12.24 1.07
N GLN A 151 8.19 -12.69 1.07
CA GLN A 151 9.33 -11.94 1.60
C GLN A 151 9.72 -10.77 0.70
N ALA A 152 9.66 -10.95 -0.62
CA ALA A 152 10.03 -9.91 -1.58
C ALA A 152 9.24 -8.61 -1.33
N ARG A 153 7.95 -8.70 -1.00
CA ARG A 153 7.15 -7.52 -0.62
C ARG A 153 7.48 -6.95 0.75
N SER A 154 8.20 -7.68 1.59
CA SER A 154 8.69 -7.19 2.87
C SER A 154 10.05 -6.51 2.77
N ARG A 155 10.77 -6.63 1.65
CA ARG A 155 12.02 -5.91 1.36
C ARG A 155 11.71 -4.48 0.92
N TYR A 156 11.29 -3.64 1.86
CA TYR A 156 10.73 -2.32 1.61
C TYR A 156 11.71 -1.35 0.95
N LEU A 157 13.00 -1.41 1.29
CA LEU A 157 13.98 -0.45 0.81
C LEU A 157 14.10 -0.45 -0.72
N GLU A 158 14.15 -1.63 -1.33
CA GLU A 158 14.21 -1.77 -2.79
C GLU A 158 12.99 -1.15 -3.49
N GLN A 159 11.82 -1.26 -2.83
CA GLN A 159 10.57 -0.72 -3.35
C GLN A 159 10.56 0.80 -3.21
N LEU A 160 10.91 1.32 -2.03
CA LEU A 160 10.96 2.76 -1.74
C LEU A 160 12.02 3.48 -2.59
N ASP A 161 13.19 2.88 -2.79
CA ASP A 161 14.25 3.42 -3.65
C ASP A 161 13.76 3.72 -5.07
N ARG A 162 12.87 2.88 -5.63
CA ARG A 162 12.29 3.11 -6.96
C ARG A 162 11.43 4.38 -7.00
N TYR A 163 10.71 4.67 -5.91
CA TYR A 163 9.90 5.88 -5.79
C TYR A 163 10.75 7.10 -5.50
N GLU A 164 11.70 7.01 -4.57
CA GLU A 164 12.53 8.13 -4.14
C GLU A 164 13.46 8.66 -5.25
N ARG A 165 13.87 7.79 -6.19
CA ARG A 165 14.60 8.22 -7.39
C ARG A 165 13.77 9.07 -8.35
N LEU A 166 12.46 8.90 -8.35
CA LEU A 166 11.55 9.55 -9.31
C LEU A 166 10.78 10.73 -8.71
N PHE A 167 10.58 10.73 -7.40
CA PHE A 167 9.74 11.72 -6.73
C PHE A 167 10.48 12.39 -5.58
N PRO A 168 10.32 13.70 -5.40
CA PRO A 168 10.90 14.38 -4.24
C PRO A 168 10.25 13.92 -2.93
N ALA A 169 11.00 13.93 -1.84
CA ALA A 169 10.55 13.47 -0.51
C ALA A 169 9.22 14.09 -0.06
N ARG A 170 8.93 15.35 -0.39
CA ARG A 170 7.67 16.02 -0.07
C ARG A 170 6.42 15.40 -0.71
N GLN A 171 6.58 14.46 -1.64
CA GLN A 171 5.48 13.74 -2.29
C GLN A 171 5.24 12.34 -1.71
N LEU A 172 6.11 11.86 -0.82
CA LEU A 172 6.04 10.53 -0.23
C LEU A 172 5.94 10.65 1.29
N LEU A 173 4.84 10.17 1.86
CA LEU A 173 4.65 10.02 3.29
C LEU A 173 4.73 8.54 3.64
N VAL A 174 5.73 8.18 4.44
CA VAL A 174 5.93 6.80 4.90
C VAL A 174 5.62 6.75 6.40
N LEU A 175 4.69 5.89 6.79
CA LEU A 175 4.18 5.76 8.13
C LEU A 175 4.34 4.32 8.63
N ARG A 176 4.52 4.14 9.93
CA ARG A 176 4.44 2.83 10.57
C ARG A 176 2.98 2.44 10.71
N SER A 177 2.65 1.24 10.25
CA SER A 177 1.26 0.73 10.26
C SER A 177 0.69 0.59 11.67
N GLU A 178 1.51 0.19 12.61
CA GLU A 178 1.15 0.00 14.02
C GLU A 178 0.71 1.32 14.66
N ASP A 179 1.31 2.45 14.26
CA ASP A 179 0.98 3.79 14.78
C ASP A 179 -0.45 4.24 14.43
N LEU A 180 -1.08 3.66 13.40
CA LEU A 180 -2.50 3.86 13.15
C LEU A 180 -3.39 3.45 14.35
N PHE A 181 -2.88 2.55 15.19
CA PHE A 181 -3.61 2.01 16.34
C PHE A 181 -3.02 2.48 17.68
N GLU A 182 -1.71 2.73 17.72
CA GLU A 182 -0.98 3.17 18.92
C GLU A 182 -1.07 4.70 19.11
N GLN A 183 -1.09 5.47 18.00
CA GLN A 183 -1.10 6.92 17.99
C GLN A 183 -2.06 7.48 16.92
N PRO A 184 -3.33 7.05 16.91
CA PRO A 184 -4.25 7.28 15.79
C PRO A 184 -4.50 8.77 15.51
N ASP A 185 -4.62 9.61 16.53
CA ASP A 185 -4.85 11.05 16.36
C ASP A 185 -3.66 11.74 15.69
N GLN A 186 -2.44 11.36 16.09
CA GLN A 186 -1.21 11.92 15.49
C GLN A 186 -1.09 11.52 14.02
N ILE A 187 -1.32 10.25 13.71
CA ILE A 187 -1.25 9.74 12.33
C ILE A 187 -2.36 10.38 11.46
N TRP A 188 -3.57 10.53 12.02
CA TRP A 188 -4.66 11.19 11.30
C TRP A 188 -4.32 12.64 10.97
N LEU A 189 -3.84 13.41 11.94
CA LEU A 189 -3.42 14.79 11.72
C LEU A 189 -2.32 14.89 10.66
N GLN A 190 -1.28 14.07 10.77
CA GLN A 190 -0.18 14.03 9.82
C GLN A 190 -0.65 13.69 8.40
N LEU A 191 -1.58 12.74 8.26
CA LEU A 191 -2.18 12.34 7.00
C LEU A 191 -2.97 13.49 6.36
N LEU A 192 -3.84 14.17 7.14
CA LEU A 192 -4.62 15.31 6.64
C LEU A 192 -3.74 16.47 6.19
N GLN A 193 -2.71 16.81 6.97
CA GLN A 193 -1.74 17.85 6.61
C GLN A 193 -0.99 17.49 5.33
N PHE A 194 -0.48 16.26 5.24
CA PHE A 194 0.24 15.79 4.06
C PHE A 194 -0.66 15.82 2.82
N LEU A 195 -1.89 15.37 2.91
CA LEU A 195 -2.84 15.38 1.81
C LEU A 195 -3.43 16.77 1.52
N LYS A 196 -3.11 17.80 2.35
CA LYS A 196 -3.70 19.14 2.31
C LYS A 196 -5.23 19.10 2.35
N LEU A 197 -5.75 18.31 3.28
CA LEU A 197 -7.16 18.23 3.60
C LEU A 197 -7.47 19.15 4.80
N PRO A 198 -8.71 19.67 4.92
CA PRO A 198 -9.14 20.34 6.14
C PRO A 198 -8.96 19.45 7.37
N ILE A 199 -8.51 20.02 8.48
CA ILE A 199 -8.38 19.30 9.73
C ILE A 199 -9.78 18.90 10.24
N GLN A 200 -9.99 17.62 10.48
CA GLN A 200 -11.19 17.04 11.03
C GLN A 200 -10.82 16.14 12.21
N PRO A 201 -11.67 16.03 13.25
CA PRO A 201 -11.46 15.06 14.31
C PRO A 201 -11.33 13.64 13.77
N LEU A 202 -10.55 12.82 14.46
CA LEU A 202 -10.47 11.39 14.15
C LEU A 202 -11.86 10.76 14.34
N PRO A 203 -12.39 10.02 13.36
CA PRO A 203 -13.67 9.34 13.49
C PRO A 203 -13.61 8.24 14.56
N GLN A 204 -14.66 8.17 15.38
CA GLN A 204 -14.81 7.17 16.45
C GLN A 204 -16.09 6.34 16.20
N PRO A 205 -16.05 5.00 16.39
CA PRO A 205 -14.85 4.19 16.70
C PRO A 205 -13.91 4.09 15.52
N LEU A 206 -12.61 3.87 15.80
CA LEU A 206 -11.62 3.66 14.76
C LEU A 206 -11.99 2.44 13.89
N PRO A 207 -12.15 2.58 12.57
CA PRO A 207 -12.56 1.46 11.73
C PRO A 207 -11.44 0.40 11.67
N HIS A 208 -11.67 -0.71 12.34
CA HIS A 208 -10.79 -1.89 12.24
C HIS A 208 -11.24 -2.78 11.09
N GLN A 209 -10.52 -2.72 9.97
CA GLN A 209 -10.78 -3.54 8.81
C GLN A 209 -9.78 -4.70 8.70
N ASN A 210 -10.31 -5.89 8.39
CA ASN A 210 -9.49 -7.08 8.08
C ASN A 210 -8.49 -7.50 9.18
N ARG A 211 -8.90 -7.53 10.44
CA ARG A 211 -8.14 -8.21 11.49
C ARG A 211 -7.84 -9.64 11.03
N GLY A 212 -6.57 -10.02 10.97
CA GLY A 212 -6.21 -11.42 10.79
C GLY A 212 -6.87 -12.27 11.87
N LYS A 213 -7.24 -13.49 11.54
CA LYS A 213 -7.89 -14.42 12.49
C LYS A 213 -6.94 -14.94 13.59
N GLY A 214 -5.72 -14.37 13.68
CA GLY A 214 -4.72 -14.80 14.67
C GLY A 214 -3.89 -15.99 14.22
N GLU A 215 -4.08 -16.50 12.99
CA GLU A 215 -3.37 -17.69 12.49
C GLU A 215 -1.84 -17.54 12.59
N ALA A 216 -1.33 -16.32 12.39
CA ALA A 216 0.09 -16.06 12.54
C ALA A 216 0.63 -16.30 13.97
N LYS A 217 -0.23 -16.31 15.00
CA LYS A 217 0.20 -16.57 16.38
C LYS A 217 0.72 -18.00 16.58
N GLY A 218 0.21 -18.96 15.80
CA GLY A 218 0.62 -20.37 15.84
C GLY A 218 1.86 -20.68 15.02
N VAL A 219 2.50 -19.69 14.39
CA VAL A 219 3.73 -19.91 13.62
C VAL A 219 4.90 -20.23 14.57
N PRO A 220 5.72 -21.28 14.26
CA PRO A 220 6.89 -21.64 15.06
C PRO A 220 7.85 -20.48 15.31
N THR A 221 8.42 -20.43 16.51
CA THR A 221 9.38 -19.39 16.92
C THR A 221 10.60 -19.39 16.01
N GLU A 222 11.03 -20.58 15.56
CA GLU A 222 12.17 -20.79 14.68
C GLU A 222 11.97 -20.13 13.32
N LEU A 223 10.78 -20.26 12.74
CA LEU A 223 10.43 -19.59 11.47
C LEU A 223 10.44 -18.06 11.64
N ARG A 224 9.89 -17.54 12.74
CA ARG A 224 9.95 -16.10 13.02
C ARG A 224 11.39 -15.62 13.20
N ALA A 225 12.22 -16.35 13.92
CA ALA A 225 13.61 -16.02 14.12
C ALA A 225 14.39 -16.03 12.80
N ARG A 226 14.10 -16.98 11.92
CA ARG A 226 14.66 -17.01 10.55
C ARG A 226 14.26 -15.78 9.76
N LEU A 227 12.97 -15.47 9.68
CA LEU A 227 12.47 -14.31 8.95
C LEU A 227 13.03 -12.98 9.50
N ARG A 228 13.19 -12.86 10.82
CA ARG A 228 13.84 -11.68 11.43
C ARG A 228 15.29 -11.51 10.94
N ARG A 229 16.07 -12.60 10.88
CA ARG A 229 17.44 -12.53 10.35
C ARG A 229 17.44 -12.14 8.87
N GLU A 230 16.58 -12.74 8.05
CA GLU A 230 16.51 -12.49 6.61
C GLU A 230 16.01 -11.08 6.25
N LEU A 231 15.20 -10.48 7.11
CA LEU A 231 14.63 -9.14 6.95
C LEU A 231 15.29 -8.05 7.82
N ALA A 232 16.35 -8.41 8.56
CA ALA A 232 17.04 -7.48 9.49
C ALA A 232 17.53 -6.23 8.77
N ALA A 233 18.16 -6.38 7.60
CA ALA A 233 18.65 -5.25 6.80
C ALA A 233 17.52 -4.29 6.39
N THR A 234 16.34 -4.83 6.07
CA THR A 234 15.16 -4.01 5.77
C THR A 234 14.71 -3.22 6.99
N ALA A 235 14.58 -3.87 8.13
CA ALA A 235 14.11 -3.23 9.35
C ALA A 235 15.08 -2.15 9.85
N ALA A 236 16.39 -2.45 9.87
CA ALA A 236 17.42 -1.48 10.20
C ALA A 236 17.47 -0.28 9.24
N GLY A 237 17.33 -0.55 7.94
CA GLY A 237 17.32 0.50 6.92
C GLY A 237 16.08 1.41 7.00
N VAL A 238 14.90 0.86 7.34
CA VAL A 238 13.69 1.65 7.59
C VAL A 238 13.89 2.53 8.82
N ARG A 239 14.43 1.99 9.92
CA ARG A 239 14.75 2.76 11.13
C ARG A 239 15.68 3.93 10.81
N LYS A 240 16.76 3.67 10.09
CA LYS A 240 17.74 4.69 9.70
C LYS A 240 17.13 5.78 8.81
N ARG A 241 16.26 5.41 7.86
CA ARG A 241 15.73 6.34 6.83
C ARG A 241 14.52 7.14 7.31
N TYR A 242 13.64 6.53 8.11
CA TYR A 242 12.33 7.11 8.48
C TYR A 242 12.16 7.35 9.97
N GLY A 243 13.13 6.95 10.82
CA GLY A 243 13.13 7.21 12.25
C GLY A 243 12.20 6.30 13.07
N PHE A 244 11.57 5.31 12.47
CA PHE A 244 10.76 4.31 13.17
C PHE A 244 11.19 2.88 12.81
N GLY A 245 10.83 1.93 13.64
CA GLY A 245 11.19 0.52 13.45
C GLY A 245 10.32 -0.40 14.28
N TRP A 246 10.82 -1.59 14.51
CA TRP A 246 10.16 -2.65 15.27
C TRP A 246 11.10 -3.17 16.36
N ASP A 247 10.56 -3.65 17.50
CA ASP A 247 11.32 -3.94 18.72
C ASP A 247 12.42 -5.00 18.58
N TRP A 248 12.42 -5.75 17.49
CA TRP A 248 13.40 -6.79 17.23
C TRP A 248 14.55 -6.35 16.26
N ALA A 249 14.57 -5.12 15.81
CA ALA A 249 15.50 -4.62 14.79
C ALA A 249 16.24 -3.35 15.25
#